data_72acb25ce5bcbb4fa5d9f76555eedc2f
#
_entry.id   72acb25ce5bcbb4fa5d9f76555eedc2f
#
_cell.length_a   1.000
_cell.length_b   1.000
_cell.length_c   1.000
_cell.angle_alpha   90.00
_cell.angle_beta   90.00
_cell.angle_gamma   90.00
#
_symmetry.space_group_name_H-M   'P 1'
#
loop_
_entity.id
_entity.type
_entity.pdbx_description
1 polymer ?
#
loop_
_entity_poly.entity_id
_entity_poly.type
_entity_poly.pdbx_seq_one_letter_code
_entity_poly.pdbx_strand_id
1 'polypeptide(L)'
;ALDAIKKHMYVVTLTGDAKYESSKPKTIVSLTRIEPPLHPNGPEKILQDFGIEPEEFNEDGLFAYLQATDSEREVKVTEGIFAPWAFWKKDFQEIGGHDEIFAPQSKEDTDIFNRFQLNGIKFIQTWEGCVYHMTCRGSRFADGAKRNPNGEVFMKNRETDEWLKQNQKSTREFLRKWGHFCKHDNLMKPIIPPKYDIGFI
;
A
#
# COMPACT_ATOMS: atom_id res chain seq x y z
N ALA A 1 -14.31 1.69 -5.87
CA ALA A 1 -12.91 1.22 -5.95
C ALA A 1 -12.50 0.89 -7.39
N LEU A 2 -13.20 -0.02 -8.07
CA LEU A 2 -12.83 -0.45 -9.43
C LEU A 2 -12.85 0.70 -10.45
N ASP A 3 -13.84 1.57 -10.39
CA ASP A 3 -13.95 2.71 -11.30
C ASP A 3 -12.84 3.74 -11.07
N ALA A 4 -12.45 3.98 -9.82
CA ALA A 4 -11.30 4.80 -9.48
C ALA A 4 -10.00 4.23 -10.06
N ILE A 5 -9.80 2.91 -10.00
CA ILE A 5 -8.66 2.25 -10.65
C ILE A 5 -8.69 2.47 -12.16
N LYS A 6 -9.82 2.19 -12.80
CA LYS A 6 -9.98 2.37 -14.25
C LYS A 6 -9.70 3.80 -14.70
N LYS A 7 -10.23 4.80 -14.00
CA LYS A 7 -10.01 6.22 -14.29
C LYS A 7 -8.53 6.59 -14.41
N HIS A 8 -7.69 5.98 -13.58
CA HIS A 8 -6.26 6.28 -13.55
C HIS A 8 -5.40 5.36 -14.41
N MET A 9 -5.85 4.13 -14.68
CA MET A 9 -5.10 3.15 -15.47
C MET A 9 -5.42 3.16 -16.97
N TYR A 10 -6.47 3.86 -17.41
CA TYR A 10 -6.86 3.95 -18.81
C TYR A 10 -6.91 5.41 -19.29
N VAL A 11 -6.65 5.60 -20.57
CA VAL A 11 -6.96 6.83 -21.29
C VAL A 11 -8.27 6.61 -22.05
N VAL A 12 -9.21 7.51 -21.87
CA VAL A 12 -10.44 7.53 -22.65
C VAL A 12 -10.30 8.60 -23.74
N THR A 13 -10.36 8.17 -24.99
CA THR A 13 -10.34 9.07 -26.15
C THR A 13 -11.70 9.03 -26.82
N LEU A 14 -12.30 10.19 -27.01
CA LEU A 14 -13.54 10.36 -27.78
C LEU A 14 -13.20 10.81 -29.19
N THR A 15 -13.66 10.06 -30.17
CA THR A 15 -13.52 10.40 -31.58
C THR A 15 -14.92 10.32 -32.23
N GLY A 16 -15.57 11.46 -32.36
CA GLY A 16 -17.00 11.50 -32.71
C GLY A 16 -17.82 10.82 -31.59
N ASP A 17 -18.73 9.93 -31.96
CA ASP A 17 -19.57 9.18 -31.04
C ASP A 17 -18.87 7.90 -30.47
N ALA A 18 -17.65 7.59 -30.91
CA ALA A 18 -16.94 6.42 -30.49
C ALA A 18 -16.05 6.72 -29.27
N LYS A 19 -16.11 5.83 -28.27
CA LYS A 19 -15.26 5.85 -27.07
C LYS A 19 -14.19 4.79 -27.20
N TYR A 20 -12.94 5.19 -27.14
CA TYR A 20 -11.78 4.28 -27.13
C TYR A 20 -11.11 4.32 -25.77
N GLU A 21 -10.82 3.16 -25.21
CA GLU A 21 -10.07 3.03 -23.96
C GLU A 21 -8.71 2.38 -24.26
N SER A 22 -7.63 3.04 -23.86
CA SER A 22 -6.28 2.48 -23.93
C SER A 22 -5.62 2.44 -22.57
N SER A 23 -4.86 1.38 -22.29
CA SER A 23 -4.12 1.26 -21.03
C SER A 23 -3.02 2.32 -20.91
N LYS A 24 -2.77 2.79 -19.69
CA LYS A 24 -1.58 3.57 -19.32
C LYS A 24 -0.54 2.61 -18.75
N PRO A 25 0.44 2.15 -19.52
CA PRO A 25 1.52 1.34 -19.00
C PRO A 25 2.36 2.14 -18.00
N LYS A 26 3.16 1.43 -17.20
CA LYS A 26 4.02 2.06 -16.18
C LYS A 26 3.27 2.96 -15.19
N THR A 27 2.06 2.55 -14.83
CA THR A 27 1.23 3.24 -13.84
C THR A 27 0.74 2.25 -12.80
N ILE A 28 0.93 2.58 -11.51
CA ILE A 28 0.36 1.88 -10.37
C ILE A 28 -0.63 2.81 -9.70
N VAL A 29 -1.78 2.27 -9.35
CA VAL A 29 -2.84 2.99 -8.62
C VAL A 29 -3.02 2.36 -7.25
N SER A 30 -2.76 3.13 -6.20
CA SER A 30 -3.07 2.77 -4.82
C SER A 30 -4.43 3.33 -4.42
N LEU A 31 -5.22 2.52 -3.73
CA LEU A 31 -6.44 2.96 -3.08
C LEU A 31 -6.15 3.36 -1.63
N THR A 32 -6.96 4.26 -1.10
CA THR A 32 -6.84 4.68 0.29
C THR A 32 -7.47 3.64 1.22
N ARG A 33 -6.73 3.27 2.26
CA ARG A 33 -7.25 2.39 3.30
C ARG A 33 -8.05 3.17 4.33
N ILE A 34 -9.14 2.57 4.78
CA ILE A 34 -9.83 2.92 6.02
C ILE A 34 -9.54 1.79 6.99
N GLU A 35 -9.00 2.07 8.15
CA GLU A 35 -8.64 1.04 9.13
C GLU A 35 -8.85 1.49 10.57
N PRO A 36 -9.12 0.56 11.51
CA PRO A 36 -9.13 0.86 12.93
C PRO A 36 -7.80 1.48 13.40
N PRO A 37 -7.79 2.31 14.45
CA PRO A 37 -6.62 3.05 14.90
C PRO A 37 -5.59 2.16 15.61
N LEU A 38 -5.06 1.15 14.91
CA LEU A 38 -4.04 0.23 15.38
C LEU A 38 -2.62 0.78 15.19
N HIS A 39 -2.43 1.54 14.13
CA HIS A 39 -1.16 2.16 13.80
C HIS A 39 -1.31 3.68 13.77
N PRO A 40 -0.22 4.44 13.95
CA PRO A 40 -0.25 5.88 13.82
C PRO A 40 -0.86 6.34 12.50
N ASN A 41 -1.45 7.53 12.49
CA ASN A 41 -1.99 8.13 11.28
C ASN A 41 -0.89 8.32 10.22
N GLY A 42 -1.29 8.24 8.97
CA GLY A 42 -0.40 8.41 7.81
C GLY A 42 -1.17 8.94 6.60
N PRO A 43 -0.45 9.45 5.59
CA PRO A 43 -1.08 10.04 4.40
C PRO A 43 -1.76 9.01 3.51
N GLU A 44 -1.47 7.72 3.70
CA GLU A 44 -1.96 6.61 2.90
C GLU A 44 -3.29 6.03 3.39
N LYS A 45 -3.83 6.54 4.50
CA LYS A 45 -4.98 5.94 5.17
C LYS A 45 -5.87 6.94 5.90
N ILE A 46 -7.04 6.44 6.26
CA ILE A 46 -8.01 7.10 7.14
C ILE A 46 -8.17 6.21 8.38
N LEU A 47 -7.99 6.77 9.56
CA LEU A 47 -8.28 6.07 10.81
C LEU A 47 -9.74 6.21 11.16
N GLN A 48 -10.52 5.14 10.95
CA GLN A 48 -11.92 5.05 11.28
C GLN A 48 -12.27 3.59 11.58
N ASP A 49 -12.91 3.35 12.71
CA ASP A 49 -13.22 2.01 13.19
C ASP A 49 -14.63 1.57 12.78
N PHE A 50 -14.70 0.54 11.95
CA PHE A 50 -15.94 -0.15 11.56
C PHE A 50 -15.91 -1.65 11.91
N GLY A 51 -15.07 -2.06 12.86
CA GLY A 51 -14.88 -3.42 13.30
C GLY A 51 -13.51 -3.98 12.97
N ILE A 52 -13.01 -4.89 13.80
CA ILE A 52 -11.72 -5.59 13.61
C ILE A 52 -11.90 -7.07 13.24
N GLU A 53 -13.10 -7.61 13.48
CA GLU A 53 -13.49 -8.98 13.15
C GLU A 53 -14.68 -8.96 12.19
N PRO A 54 -14.89 -10.00 11.36
CA PRO A 54 -16.02 -10.05 10.44
C PRO A 54 -17.38 -9.89 11.14
N GLU A 55 -17.51 -10.44 12.35
CA GLU A 55 -18.70 -10.39 13.16
C GLU A 55 -19.00 -9.01 13.74
N GLU A 56 -17.96 -8.17 13.85
CA GLU A 56 -18.08 -6.79 14.33
C GLU A 56 -18.22 -5.78 13.19
N PHE A 57 -18.09 -6.22 11.94
CA PHE A 57 -18.01 -5.32 10.80
C PHE A 57 -19.32 -4.54 10.59
N ASN A 58 -19.25 -3.25 10.79
CA ASN A 58 -20.34 -2.30 10.58
C ASN A 58 -20.33 -1.76 9.14
N GLU A 59 -20.86 -2.55 8.21
CA GLU A 59 -20.91 -2.20 6.78
C GLU A 59 -21.76 -0.96 6.53
N ASP A 60 -22.92 -0.85 7.17
CA ASP A 60 -23.82 0.31 7.03
C ASP A 60 -23.15 1.61 7.51
N GLY A 61 -22.43 1.55 8.64
CA GLY A 61 -21.66 2.66 9.16
C GLY A 61 -20.53 3.08 8.20
N LEU A 62 -19.83 2.12 7.60
CA LEU A 62 -18.82 2.40 6.59
C LEU A 62 -19.44 3.09 5.36
N PHE A 63 -20.55 2.60 4.83
CA PHE A 63 -21.23 3.22 3.69
C PHE A 63 -21.72 4.64 4.00
N ALA A 64 -22.33 4.85 5.17
CA ALA A 64 -22.74 6.18 5.59
C ALA A 64 -21.58 7.15 5.68
N TYR A 65 -20.44 6.72 6.25
CA TYR A 65 -19.22 7.50 6.30
C TYR A 65 -18.68 7.84 4.90
N LEU A 66 -18.63 6.85 3.99
CA LEU A 66 -18.17 7.05 2.64
C LEU A 66 -19.03 8.06 1.86
N GLN A 67 -20.34 7.99 2.01
CA GLN A 67 -21.27 8.93 1.39
C GLN A 67 -21.10 10.36 1.96
N ALA A 68 -20.97 10.50 3.28
CA ALA A 68 -20.80 11.80 3.93
C ALA A 68 -19.48 12.50 3.55
N THR A 69 -18.46 11.75 3.18
CA THR A 69 -17.11 12.26 2.87
C THR A 69 -16.76 12.22 1.37
N ASP A 70 -17.69 11.88 0.51
CA ASP A 70 -17.41 11.62 -0.91
C ASP A 70 -16.81 12.82 -1.64
N SER A 71 -17.42 14.00 -1.48
CA SER A 71 -16.94 15.24 -2.12
C SER A 71 -15.53 15.67 -1.69
N GLU A 72 -15.15 15.37 -0.45
CA GLU A 72 -13.80 15.70 0.05
C GLU A 72 -12.74 14.76 -0.53
N ARG A 73 -13.12 13.52 -0.85
CA ARG A 73 -12.24 12.48 -1.36
C ARG A 73 -12.07 12.52 -2.87
N GLU A 74 -13.09 12.98 -3.60
CA GLU A 74 -13.17 12.91 -5.07
C GLU A 74 -12.00 13.60 -5.79
N VAL A 75 -11.47 14.66 -5.22
CA VAL A 75 -10.41 15.48 -5.83
C VAL A 75 -9.01 15.16 -5.27
N LYS A 76 -8.91 14.27 -4.27
CA LYS A 76 -7.65 14.01 -3.61
C LYS A 76 -6.86 12.90 -4.30
N VAL A 77 -5.78 13.29 -4.96
CA VAL A 77 -4.81 12.40 -5.61
C VAL A 77 -3.41 12.80 -5.19
N THR A 78 -2.56 11.83 -4.87
CA THR A 78 -1.15 12.04 -4.53
C THR A 78 -0.24 11.11 -5.34
N GLU A 79 1.07 11.28 -5.21
CA GLU A 79 2.08 10.38 -5.77
C GLU A 79 2.54 9.31 -4.76
N GLY A 80 1.82 9.14 -3.65
CA GLY A 80 2.08 8.12 -2.66
C GLY A 80 1.81 6.71 -3.19
N ILE A 81 2.32 5.73 -2.48
CA ILE A 81 2.03 4.34 -2.76
C ILE A 81 1.95 3.53 -1.48
N PHE A 82 0.86 2.80 -1.30
CA PHE A 82 0.72 1.78 -0.27
C PHE A 82 -0.36 0.77 -0.69
N ALA A 83 -0.33 -0.44 -0.12
CA ALA A 83 -1.36 -1.44 -0.39
C ALA A 83 -2.76 -0.97 0.11
N PRO A 84 -3.86 -1.31 -0.59
CA PRO A 84 -3.87 -2.12 -1.81
C PRO A 84 -3.54 -1.29 -3.05
N TRP A 85 -2.89 -1.94 -4.02
CA TRP A 85 -2.54 -1.33 -5.29
C TRP A 85 -2.99 -2.17 -6.47
N ALA A 86 -3.18 -1.50 -7.61
CA ALA A 86 -3.42 -2.11 -8.90
C ALA A 86 -2.29 -1.73 -9.87
N PHE A 87 -1.78 -2.70 -10.62
CA PHE A 87 -0.72 -2.51 -11.59
C PHE A 87 -0.89 -3.45 -12.77
N TRP A 88 -0.20 -3.20 -13.85
CA TRP A 88 -0.21 -4.08 -15.00
C TRP A 88 0.67 -5.31 -14.76
N LYS A 89 0.16 -6.49 -15.05
CA LYS A 89 0.92 -7.75 -14.92
C LYS A 89 2.26 -7.68 -15.67
N LYS A 90 2.28 -7.04 -16.84
CA LYS A 90 3.50 -6.85 -17.62
C LYS A 90 4.55 -6.03 -16.84
N ASP A 91 4.17 -4.93 -16.20
CA ASP A 91 5.09 -4.08 -15.43
C ASP A 91 5.66 -4.85 -14.23
N PHE A 92 4.83 -5.67 -13.57
CA PHE A 92 5.28 -6.53 -12.47
C PHE A 92 6.28 -7.60 -12.94
N GLN A 93 6.02 -8.21 -14.09
CA GLN A 93 6.94 -9.21 -14.66
C GLN A 93 8.26 -8.57 -15.11
N GLU A 94 8.22 -7.36 -15.68
CA GLU A 94 9.39 -6.64 -16.14
C GLU A 94 10.37 -6.31 -14.99
N ILE A 95 9.88 -6.04 -13.80
CA ILE A 95 10.72 -5.82 -12.61
C ILE A 95 11.13 -7.11 -11.89
N GLY A 96 10.69 -8.28 -12.36
CA GLY A 96 11.03 -9.58 -11.77
C GLY A 96 10.14 -10.02 -10.61
N GLY A 97 8.98 -9.39 -10.39
CA GLY A 97 8.04 -9.78 -9.33
C GLY A 97 8.52 -9.46 -7.91
N HIS A 98 7.96 -10.14 -6.92
CA HIS A 98 8.47 -10.07 -5.54
C HIS A 98 9.80 -10.80 -5.40
N ASP A 99 10.70 -10.26 -4.59
CA ASP A 99 11.97 -10.89 -4.28
C ASP A 99 11.81 -11.85 -3.08
N GLU A 100 12.06 -13.13 -3.31
CA GLU A 100 11.89 -14.19 -2.33
C GLU A 100 12.83 -14.07 -1.12
N ILE A 101 13.90 -13.26 -1.19
CA ILE A 101 14.79 -13.04 -0.05
C ILE A 101 14.07 -12.43 1.15
N PHE A 102 12.96 -11.72 0.91
CA PHE A 102 12.13 -11.12 1.95
C PHE A 102 11.03 -12.05 2.48
N ALA A 103 10.90 -13.24 1.93
CA ALA A 103 9.90 -14.20 2.43
C ALA A 103 10.16 -14.60 3.90
N PRO A 104 9.11 -14.77 4.70
CA PRO A 104 7.70 -14.68 4.35
C PRO A 104 7.11 -13.27 4.38
N GLN A 105 7.82 -12.27 4.95
CA GLN A 105 7.35 -10.89 5.03
C GLN A 105 8.43 -9.91 5.52
N SER A 106 8.09 -8.63 5.51
CA SER A 106 8.86 -7.46 5.95
C SER A 106 9.88 -6.98 4.91
N LYS A 107 9.79 -5.70 4.54
CA LYS A 107 10.59 -4.95 3.55
C LYS A 107 10.31 -5.28 2.08
N GLU A 108 9.50 -6.30 1.79
CA GLU A 108 9.10 -6.68 0.43
C GLU A 108 8.37 -5.54 -0.30
N ASP A 109 7.51 -4.81 0.41
CA ASP A 109 6.76 -3.67 -0.15
C ASP A 109 7.71 -2.54 -0.59
N THR A 110 8.62 -2.13 0.29
CA THR A 110 9.59 -1.07 -0.05
C THR A 110 10.54 -1.52 -1.15
N ASP A 111 10.94 -2.79 -1.16
CA ASP A 111 11.78 -3.35 -2.21
C ASP A 111 11.09 -3.28 -3.58
N ILE A 112 9.86 -3.75 -3.67
CA ILE A 112 9.13 -3.73 -4.95
C ILE A 112 8.84 -2.30 -5.41
N PHE A 113 8.51 -1.37 -4.51
CA PHE A 113 8.29 0.02 -4.85
C PHE A 113 9.56 0.70 -5.36
N ASN A 114 10.71 0.42 -4.75
CA ASN A 114 12.00 0.89 -5.23
C ASN A 114 12.27 0.42 -6.67
N ARG A 115 12.02 -0.88 -6.96
CA ARG A 115 12.21 -1.44 -8.30
C ARG A 115 11.23 -0.85 -9.31
N PHE A 116 9.99 -0.61 -8.92
CA PHE A 116 9.01 0.10 -9.75
C PHE A 116 9.47 1.52 -10.08
N GLN A 117 9.96 2.28 -9.10
CA GLN A 117 10.48 3.62 -9.34
C GLN A 117 11.69 3.61 -10.30
N LEU A 118 12.64 2.70 -10.11
CA LEU A 118 13.80 2.57 -10.98
C LEU A 118 13.41 2.19 -12.42
N ASN A 119 12.27 1.54 -12.60
CA ASN A 119 11.72 1.20 -13.91
C ASN A 119 10.81 2.29 -14.50
N GLY A 120 10.79 3.47 -13.87
CA GLY A 120 10.03 4.62 -14.36
C GLY A 120 8.51 4.48 -14.19
N ILE A 121 8.06 3.63 -13.27
CA ILE A 121 6.63 3.44 -13.01
C ILE A 121 6.11 4.61 -12.19
N LYS A 122 5.01 5.21 -12.66
CA LYS A 122 4.32 6.31 -12.00
C LYS A 122 3.40 5.78 -10.90
N PHE A 123 3.46 6.40 -9.72
CA PHE A 123 2.59 6.12 -8.60
C PHE A 123 1.45 7.13 -8.55
N ILE A 124 0.24 6.63 -8.34
CA ILE A 124 -0.96 7.42 -8.13
C ILE A 124 -1.68 6.81 -6.93
N GLN A 125 -1.83 7.58 -5.87
CA GLN A 125 -2.74 7.26 -4.79
C GLN A 125 -4.01 8.07 -4.94
N THR A 126 -5.16 7.41 -5.01
CA THR A 126 -6.46 8.06 -5.11
C THR A 126 -7.32 7.79 -3.87
N TRP A 127 -8.07 8.81 -3.45
CA TRP A 127 -9.01 8.75 -2.34
C TRP A 127 -10.45 8.51 -2.82
N GLU A 128 -10.70 8.56 -4.13
CA GLU A 128 -11.99 8.20 -4.74
C GLU A 128 -12.37 6.75 -4.46
N GLY A 129 -11.39 5.86 -4.37
CA GLY A 129 -11.57 4.46 -4.04
C GLY A 129 -10.99 4.13 -2.67
N CYS A 130 -11.86 3.81 -1.71
CA CYS A 130 -11.44 3.35 -0.40
C CYS A 130 -11.68 1.86 -0.24
N VAL A 131 -10.86 1.22 0.58
CA VAL A 131 -11.04 -0.16 1.04
C VAL A 131 -10.95 -0.21 2.55
N TYR A 132 -11.81 -1.00 3.18
CA TYR A 132 -11.72 -1.23 4.61
C TYR A 132 -10.70 -2.34 4.91
N HIS A 133 -9.74 -2.05 5.77
CA HIS A 133 -8.69 -2.97 6.15
C HIS A 133 -8.87 -3.39 7.61
N MET A 134 -9.36 -4.61 7.83
CA MET A 134 -9.61 -5.19 9.16
C MET A 134 -8.34 -5.55 9.93
N THR A 135 -7.22 -5.00 9.59
CA THR A 135 -5.89 -5.12 10.20
C THR A 135 -5.36 -6.54 10.45
N CYS A 136 -4.08 -6.74 10.17
CA CYS A 136 -3.18 -7.81 10.67
C CYS A 136 -3.61 -9.27 10.53
N ARG A 137 -4.69 -9.59 9.82
CA ARG A 137 -5.15 -10.97 9.60
C ARG A 137 -4.21 -11.78 8.72
N GLY A 138 -3.45 -11.13 7.84
CA GLY A 138 -2.46 -11.78 6.99
C GLY A 138 -1.13 -12.09 7.66
N SER A 139 -0.89 -11.59 8.87
CA SER A 139 0.38 -11.83 9.57
C SER A 139 0.38 -13.20 10.23
N ARG A 140 1.22 -14.10 9.73
CA ARG A 140 1.42 -15.44 10.32
C ARG A 140 2.06 -15.41 11.73
N PHE A 141 2.54 -14.25 12.18
CA PHE A 141 3.22 -14.07 13.46
C PHE A 141 2.35 -13.41 14.52
N ALA A 142 1.11 -13.04 14.21
CA ALA A 142 0.20 -12.39 15.13
C ALA A 142 -1.12 -13.13 15.22
N ASP A 143 -1.73 -13.10 16.40
CA ASP A 143 -3.06 -13.68 16.66
C ASP A 143 -4.21 -12.81 16.09
N GLY A 144 -3.87 -11.80 15.32
CA GLY A 144 -4.81 -10.80 14.81
C GLY A 144 -4.95 -9.59 15.74
N ALA A 145 -5.80 -8.67 15.35
CA ALA A 145 -6.14 -7.51 16.16
C ALA A 145 -7.15 -7.88 17.25
N LYS A 146 -7.06 -7.24 18.40
CA LYS A 146 -7.97 -7.43 19.53
C LYS A 146 -8.36 -6.09 20.12
N ARG A 147 -9.48 -6.06 20.84
CA ARG A 147 -9.87 -4.90 21.63
C ARG A 147 -9.55 -5.12 23.09
N ASN A 148 -9.03 -4.08 23.76
CA ASN A 148 -8.94 -4.05 25.21
C ASN A 148 -10.34 -3.75 25.82
N PRO A 149 -10.50 -3.80 27.16
CA PRO A 149 -11.79 -3.48 27.80
C PRO A 149 -12.30 -2.06 27.52
N ASN A 150 -11.44 -1.12 27.14
CA ASN A 150 -11.80 0.24 26.77
C ASN A 150 -12.19 0.39 25.29
N GLY A 151 -12.19 -0.69 24.52
CA GLY A 151 -12.50 -0.69 23.10
C GLY A 151 -11.34 -0.30 22.17
N GLU A 152 -10.17 0.01 22.70
CA GLU A 152 -8.99 0.33 21.89
C GLU A 152 -8.45 -0.93 21.21
N VAL A 153 -8.02 -0.77 19.95
CA VAL A 153 -7.50 -1.88 19.15
C VAL A 153 -5.99 -2.07 19.39
N PHE A 154 -5.56 -3.30 19.58
CA PHE A 154 -4.16 -3.64 19.70
C PHE A 154 -3.84 -4.97 19.03
N MET A 155 -2.56 -5.19 18.68
CA MET A 155 -2.08 -6.47 18.16
C MET A 155 -1.45 -7.29 19.28
N LYS A 156 -2.04 -8.47 19.54
CA LYS A 156 -1.47 -9.45 20.44
C LYS A 156 -0.36 -10.23 19.73
N ASN A 157 0.72 -10.54 20.46
CA ASN A 157 1.84 -11.36 19.98
C ASN A 157 2.52 -10.86 18.68
N ARG A 158 2.43 -9.57 18.38
CA ARG A 158 3.07 -9.00 17.19
C ARG A 158 4.60 -9.15 17.24
N GLU A 159 5.19 -8.98 18.41
CA GLU A 159 6.63 -8.97 18.60
C GLU A 159 7.13 -10.32 19.19
N THR A 160 6.66 -11.43 18.62
CA THR A 160 7.22 -12.74 18.95
C THR A 160 8.68 -12.82 18.48
N ASP A 161 9.46 -13.74 19.09
CA ASP A 161 10.85 -13.97 18.70
C ASP A 161 10.99 -14.32 17.21
N GLU A 162 10.05 -15.09 16.66
CA GLU A 162 10.02 -15.43 15.25
C GLU A 162 9.81 -14.21 14.38
N TRP A 163 8.87 -13.32 14.76
CA TRP A 163 8.62 -12.07 14.05
C TRP A 163 9.85 -11.16 14.10
N LEU A 164 10.48 -11.02 15.26
CA LEU A 164 11.70 -10.21 15.42
C LEU A 164 12.85 -10.75 14.57
N LYS A 165 13.09 -12.07 14.58
CA LYS A 165 14.12 -12.72 13.76
C LYS A 165 13.86 -12.50 12.27
N GLN A 166 12.62 -12.63 11.82
CA GLN A 166 12.25 -12.40 10.43
C GLN A 166 12.45 -10.93 10.02
N ASN A 167 12.01 -10.00 10.86
CA ASN A 167 12.19 -8.57 10.58
C ASN A 167 13.68 -8.18 10.53
N GLN A 168 14.50 -8.72 11.41
CA GLN A 168 15.96 -8.52 11.40
C GLN A 168 16.61 -9.12 10.14
N LYS A 169 16.20 -10.34 9.74
CA LYS A 169 16.65 -10.94 8.48
C LYS A 169 16.34 -10.04 7.31
N SER A 170 15.07 -9.66 7.13
CA SER A 170 14.63 -8.82 6.01
C SER A 170 15.31 -7.45 6.02
N THR A 171 15.54 -6.86 7.19
CA THR A 171 16.29 -5.60 7.31
C THR A 171 17.74 -5.75 6.81
N ARG A 172 18.45 -6.84 7.19
CA ARG A 172 19.81 -7.10 6.69
C ARG A 172 19.84 -7.30 5.18
N GLU A 173 18.89 -8.07 4.63
CA GLU A 173 18.82 -8.28 3.18
C GLU A 173 18.48 -6.99 2.44
N PHE A 174 17.62 -6.15 3.01
CA PHE A 174 17.33 -4.83 2.44
C PHE A 174 18.57 -3.93 2.42
N LEU A 175 19.33 -3.88 3.53
CA LEU A 175 20.59 -3.13 3.60
C LEU A 175 21.62 -3.64 2.59
N ARG A 176 21.74 -4.96 2.40
CA ARG A 176 22.64 -5.55 1.40
C ARG A 176 22.25 -5.16 -0.01
N LYS A 177 20.95 -5.19 -0.31
CA LYS A 177 20.44 -4.93 -1.65
C LYS A 177 20.45 -3.45 -2.02
N TRP A 178 20.09 -2.59 -1.06
CA TRP A 178 19.85 -1.15 -1.31
C TRP A 178 20.90 -0.22 -0.72
N GLY A 179 21.75 -0.70 0.18
CA GLY A 179 22.80 0.09 0.83
C GLY A 179 22.32 1.04 1.93
N HIS A 180 21.04 1.01 2.28
CA HIS A 180 20.46 1.88 3.32
C HIS A 180 19.19 1.26 3.93
N PHE A 181 18.73 1.81 5.07
CA PHE A 181 17.44 1.44 5.66
C PHE A 181 16.27 1.92 4.79
N CYS A 182 15.10 1.24 4.94
CA CYS A 182 13.87 1.74 4.34
C CYS A 182 13.61 3.18 4.77
N LYS A 183 13.40 4.06 3.81
CA LYS A 183 13.02 5.46 4.02
C LYS A 183 11.85 5.80 3.11
N HIS A 184 10.98 6.67 3.58
CA HIS A 184 9.82 7.14 2.84
C HIS A 184 9.73 8.66 2.96
N ASP A 185 9.16 9.30 1.96
CA ASP A 185 8.79 10.70 2.02
C ASP A 185 7.47 10.90 2.81
N ASN A 186 6.98 12.13 2.84
CA ASN A 186 5.74 12.47 3.54
C ASN A 186 4.48 11.88 2.88
N LEU A 187 4.58 11.28 1.72
CA LEU A 187 3.50 10.59 1.00
C LEU A 187 3.65 9.07 1.06
N MET A 188 4.54 8.55 1.89
CA MET A 188 4.91 7.14 1.99
C MET A 188 5.60 6.56 0.74
N LYS A 189 5.99 7.42 -0.21
CA LYS A 189 6.77 7.00 -1.36
C LYS A 189 8.20 6.67 -0.94
N PRO A 190 8.74 5.48 -1.29
CA PRO A 190 10.09 5.12 -0.91
C PRO A 190 11.13 6.06 -1.51
N ILE A 191 12.11 6.40 -0.69
CA ILE A 191 13.27 7.20 -1.10
C ILE A 191 14.38 6.24 -1.50
N ILE A 192 14.77 6.30 -2.77
CA ILE A 192 15.91 5.54 -3.28
C ILE A 192 17.14 6.46 -3.18
N PRO A 193 18.21 6.05 -2.48
CA PRO A 193 19.42 6.86 -2.42
C PRO A 193 20.07 6.95 -3.81
N PRO A 194 20.79 8.03 -4.08
CA PRO A 194 21.54 8.16 -5.33
C PRO A 194 22.55 7.00 -5.43
N LYS A 195 22.62 6.37 -6.59
CA LYS A 195 23.69 5.42 -6.91
C LYS A 195 24.91 6.22 -7.31
N TYR A 196 26.03 5.97 -6.63
CA TYR A 196 27.33 6.49 -7.03
C TYR A 196 28.06 5.39 -7.80
N ASP A 197 28.53 5.72 -8.99
CA ASP A 197 29.47 4.86 -9.73
C ASP A 197 30.88 5.16 -9.23
N ILE A 198 31.30 4.46 -8.18
CA ILE A 198 32.58 4.63 -7.53
C ILE A 198 33.43 3.39 -7.80
N GLY A 199 34.49 3.53 -8.59
CA GLY A 199 35.56 2.54 -8.75
C GLY A 199 36.68 2.80 -7.75
N PHE A 200 37.11 1.76 -7.03
CA PHE A 200 38.38 1.78 -6.32
C PHE A 200 39.46 1.21 -7.28
N ILE A 201 40.54 2.00 -7.51
CA ILE A 201 41.69 1.59 -8.32
C ILE A 201 42.78 1.12 -7.39
#